data_06d4ff864a9c2a45270e8b1c054b5d6c
#
_entry.id   06d4ff864a9c2a45270e8b1c054b5d6c
#
_cell.length_a   1.000
_cell.length_b   1.000
_cell.length_c   1.000
_cell.angle_alpha   90.00
_cell.angle_beta   90.00
_cell.angle_gamma   90.00
#
_symmetry.space_group_name_H-M   'P 1'
#
loop_
_entity.id
_entity.type
_entity.pdbx_description
1 polymer ?
#
loop_
_entity_poly.entity_id
_entity_poly.type
_entity_poly.pdbx_seq_one_letter_code
_entity_poly.pdbx_strand_id
1 'polypeptide(L)'
;MKKLLAFFTLCLALTTAYAHPQDGMSPEVLIHYFIKAFNDENIPALEEVYAFPHVKIINGKLTRFDTKETPVYDFVGLKKTGWKYTKINQIKVLAEGANSALVELNFSRINNDNKDYFQGVAYYVLTKDMGYWQILCLSTMGVVPGVK
;
A
#
# COMPACT_ATOMS: atom_id res chain seq x y z
N MET A 1 -4.14 69.06 -13.76
CA MET A 1 -4.75 67.92 -12.98
C MET A 1 -4.43 66.67 -13.72
N LYS A 2 -3.40 65.91 -13.25
CA LYS A 2 -2.99 64.61 -13.85
C LYS A 2 -3.66 63.48 -13.07
N LYS A 3 -4.56 62.72 -13.73
CA LYS A 3 -5.21 61.54 -13.15
C LYS A 3 -4.25 60.35 -13.28
N LEU A 4 -3.76 59.87 -12.13
CA LEU A 4 -2.95 58.64 -12.02
C LEU A 4 -3.88 57.44 -12.01
N LEU A 5 -3.87 56.66 -13.09
CA LEU A 5 -4.63 55.39 -13.19
C LEU A 5 -3.75 54.28 -12.62
N ALA A 6 -4.08 53.81 -11.41
CA ALA A 6 -3.40 52.66 -10.81
C ALA A 6 -3.95 51.37 -11.42
N PHE A 7 -3.14 50.68 -12.20
CA PHE A 7 -3.41 49.30 -12.69
C PHE A 7 -3.13 48.30 -11.56
N PHE A 8 -4.18 47.73 -10.99
CA PHE A 8 -4.07 46.66 -10.01
C PHE A 8 -4.01 45.34 -10.78
N THR A 9 -2.80 44.84 -11.00
CA THR A 9 -2.59 43.53 -11.63
C THR A 9 -2.85 42.45 -10.57
N LEU A 10 -4.03 41.82 -10.63
CA LEU A 10 -4.40 40.67 -9.81
C LEU A 10 -3.64 39.42 -10.34
N CYS A 11 -2.51 39.07 -9.71
CA CYS A 11 -1.84 37.79 -9.96
C CYS A 11 -2.69 36.66 -9.37
N LEU A 12 -3.48 36.02 -10.23
CA LEU A 12 -4.08 34.73 -9.90
C LEU A 12 -2.96 33.69 -9.87
N ALA A 13 -2.45 33.36 -8.68
CA ALA A 13 -1.60 32.18 -8.49
C ALA A 13 -2.46 30.92 -8.67
N LEU A 14 -2.39 30.29 -9.84
CA LEU A 14 -2.91 28.96 -10.09
C LEU A 14 -2.07 27.98 -9.27
N THR A 15 -2.53 27.67 -8.06
CA THR A 15 -2.01 26.52 -7.30
C THR A 15 -2.48 25.26 -8.00
N THR A 16 -1.63 24.65 -8.82
CA THR A 16 -1.85 23.29 -9.29
C THR A 16 -1.77 22.38 -8.07
N ALA A 17 -2.92 21.95 -7.55
CA ALA A 17 -2.96 20.88 -6.57
C ALA A 17 -2.43 19.62 -7.26
N TYR A 18 -1.25 19.17 -6.88
CA TYR A 18 -0.76 17.86 -7.29
C TYR A 18 -1.63 16.81 -6.63
N ALA A 19 -2.43 16.09 -7.44
CA ALA A 19 -3.21 14.96 -6.98
C ALA A 19 -2.25 13.86 -6.50
N HIS A 20 -2.49 13.34 -5.28
CA HIS A 20 -1.71 12.22 -4.77
C HIS A 20 -2.04 10.95 -5.58
N PRO A 21 -1.06 10.07 -5.88
CA PRO A 21 -1.32 8.84 -6.66
C PRO A 21 -2.46 7.96 -6.12
N GLN A 22 -2.77 8.09 -4.83
CA GLN A 22 -3.82 7.32 -4.16
C GLN A 22 -5.15 8.08 -4.03
N ASP A 23 -5.25 9.30 -4.54
CA ASP A 23 -6.49 10.07 -4.50
C ASP A 23 -7.61 9.34 -5.25
N GLY A 24 -8.74 9.17 -4.56
CA GLY A 24 -9.91 8.50 -5.13
C GLY A 24 -9.83 6.97 -5.23
N MET A 25 -8.73 6.33 -4.80
CA MET A 25 -8.67 4.88 -4.74
C MET A 25 -9.66 4.33 -3.72
N SER A 26 -10.29 3.18 -4.03
CA SER A 26 -10.98 2.36 -3.03
C SER A 26 -9.97 1.50 -2.26
N PRO A 27 -10.35 0.91 -1.11
CA PRO A 27 -9.52 -0.05 -0.39
C PRO A 27 -8.99 -1.20 -1.26
N GLU A 28 -9.85 -1.75 -2.11
CA GLU A 28 -9.48 -2.83 -3.04
C GLU A 28 -8.44 -2.37 -4.06
N VAL A 29 -8.64 -1.21 -4.67
CA VAL A 29 -7.72 -0.62 -5.66
C VAL A 29 -6.36 -0.33 -5.04
N LEU A 30 -6.31 0.14 -3.79
CA LEU A 30 -5.06 0.32 -3.06
C LEU A 30 -4.29 -0.99 -2.93
N ILE A 31 -4.94 -2.11 -2.62
CA ILE A 31 -4.26 -3.41 -2.50
C ILE A 31 -3.74 -3.90 -3.86
N HIS A 32 -4.49 -3.67 -4.96
CA HIS A 32 -3.97 -3.94 -6.31
C HIS A 32 -2.73 -3.09 -6.63
N TYR A 33 -2.78 -1.79 -6.34
CA TYR A 33 -1.65 -0.88 -6.52
C TYR A 33 -0.43 -1.32 -5.71
N PHE A 34 -0.65 -1.66 -4.42
CA PHE A 34 0.39 -2.17 -3.53
C PHE A 34 1.06 -3.44 -4.10
N ILE A 35 0.28 -4.45 -4.49
CA ILE A 35 0.84 -5.70 -5.03
C ILE A 35 1.59 -5.46 -6.34
N LYS A 36 1.10 -4.54 -7.19
CA LYS A 36 1.83 -4.15 -8.40
C LYS A 36 3.17 -3.51 -8.05
N ALA A 37 3.19 -2.51 -7.17
CA ALA A 37 4.41 -1.84 -6.72
C ALA A 37 5.39 -2.83 -6.05
N PHE A 38 4.86 -3.79 -5.27
CA PHE A 38 5.64 -4.85 -4.64
C PHE A 38 6.30 -5.77 -5.69
N ASN A 39 5.55 -6.20 -6.69
CA ASN A 39 6.08 -7.05 -7.77
C ASN A 39 7.11 -6.33 -8.64
N ASP A 40 6.94 -5.02 -8.84
CA ASP A 40 7.88 -4.17 -9.58
C ASP A 40 9.09 -3.74 -8.73
N GLU A 41 9.13 -4.10 -7.42
CA GLU A 41 10.12 -3.64 -6.43
C GLU A 41 10.25 -2.10 -6.43
N ASN A 42 9.15 -1.41 -6.68
CA ASN A 42 9.10 0.06 -6.74
C ASN A 42 9.05 0.63 -5.31
N ILE A 43 10.24 0.81 -4.71
CA ILE A 43 10.39 1.28 -3.33
C ILE A 43 9.68 2.62 -3.08
N PRO A 44 9.81 3.66 -3.92
CA PRO A 44 9.10 4.93 -3.70
C PRO A 44 7.57 4.75 -3.62
N ALA A 45 6.98 3.99 -4.54
CA ALA A 45 5.55 3.72 -4.51
C ALA A 45 5.11 2.92 -3.26
N LEU A 46 5.96 2.00 -2.80
CA LEU A 46 5.71 1.23 -1.59
C LEU A 46 5.78 2.08 -0.32
N GLU A 47 6.72 3.03 -0.23
CA GLU A 47 6.82 3.96 0.90
C GLU A 47 5.60 4.87 1.02
N GLU A 48 5.00 5.28 -0.09
CA GLU A 48 3.79 6.10 -0.11
C GLU A 48 2.54 5.33 0.34
N VAL A 49 2.49 4.02 0.09
CA VAL A 49 1.33 3.17 0.45
C VAL A 49 1.21 2.97 1.95
N TYR A 50 2.30 3.06 2.73
CA TYR A 50 2.26 2.82 4.17
C TYR A 50 1.98 4.07 4.98
N ALA A 51 1.06 3.95 5.95
CA ALA A 51 0.96 4.87 7.07
C ALA A 51 1.99 4.52 8.14
N PHE A 52 2.60 5.52 8.77
CA PHE A 52 3.53 5.31 9.87
C PHE A 52 2.97 5.93 11.18
N PRO A 53 3.17 5.28 12.34
CA PRO A 53 3.91 4.03 12.52
C PRO A 53 3.20 2.83 11.86
N HIS A 54 3.94 2.01 11.09
CA HIS A 54 3.41 0.81 10.46
C HIS A 54 3.64 -0.43 11.33
N VAL A 55 2.69 -1.36 11.34
CA VAL A 55 2.81 -2.63 12.06
C VAL A 55 2.72 -3.79 11.08
N LYS A 56 3.65 -4.73 11.22
CA LYS A 56 3.70 -5.95 10.42
C LYS A 56 3.68 -7.17 11.34
N ILE A 57 2.77 -8.09 11.09
CA ILE A 57 2.64 -9.35 11.85
C ILE A 57 2.83 -10.51 10.87
N ILE A 58 3.93 -11.25 11.01
CA ILE A 58 4.22 -12.42 10.17
C ILE A 58 4.32 -13.65 11.05
N ASN A 59 3.43 -14.60 10.83
CA ASN A 59 3.37 -15.84 11.62
C ASN A 59 3.38 -15.57 13.14
N GLY A 60 2.59 -14.60 13.59
CA GLY A 60 2.48 -14.21 14.99
C GLY A 60 3.61 -13.33 15.53
N LYS A 61 4.67 -13.07 14.77
CA LYS A 61 5.75 -12.16 15.16
C LYS A 61 5.41 -10.73 14.72
N LEU A 62 5.32 -9.82 15.70
CA LEU A 62 5.09 -8.41 15.46
C LEU A 62 6.41 -7.67 15.21
N THR A 63 6.41 -6.80 14.20
CA THR A 63 7.46 -5.81 13.94
C THR A 63 6.80 -4.45 13.74
N ARG A 64 7.34 -3.42 14.37
CA ARG A 64 6.89 -2.03 14.23
C ARG A 64 7.93 -1.21 13.49
N PHE A 65 7.46 -0.36 12.60
CA PHE A 65 8.27 0.59 11.82
C PHE A 65 7.74 1.98 12.16
N ASP A 66 8.54 2.80 12.82
CA ASP A 66 8.10 4.12 13.29
C ASP A 66 8.15 5.17 12.17
N THR A 67 9.06 5.00 11.22
CA THR A 67 9.26 5.93 10.09
C THR A 67 9.54 5.16 8.80
N LYS A 68 9.45 5.83 7.65
CA LYS A 68 9.76 5.28 6.33
C LYS A 68 11.25 4.99 6.09
N GLU A 69 12.12 5.50 6.95
CA GLU A 69 13.59 5.32 6.82
C GLU A 69 14.02 3.87 7.08
N THR A 70 13.20 3.11 7.83
CA THR A 70 13.44 1.68 8.04
C THR A 70 12.69 0.88 6.96
N PRO A 71 13.40 0.15 6.07
CA PRO A 71 12.75 -0.61 5.01
C PRO A 71 11.76 -1.64 5.57
N VAL A 72 10.51 -1.58 5.11
CA VAL A 72 9.45 -2.54 5.47
C VAL A 72 9.64 -3.88 4.75
N TYR A 73 10.50 -3.93 3.71
CA TYR A 73 10.68 -5.09 2.83
C TYR A 73 12.09 -5.62 2.87
N ASP A 74 12.19 -6.95 2.77
CA ASP A 74 13.43 -7.66 2.49
C ASP A 74 13.28 -8.44 1.18
N PHE A 75 13.44 -7.76 0.05
CA PHE A 75 13.39 -8.41 -1.27
C PHE A 75 14.54 -9.37 -1.49
N VAL A 76 15.71 -9.12 -0.87
CA VAL A 76 16.84 -10.02 -0.96
C VAL A 76 16.51 -11.35 -0.29
N GLY A 77 15.98 -11.31 0.93
CA GLY A 77 15.52 -12.50 1.63
C GLY A 77 14.37 -13.20 0.89
N LEU A 78 13.42 -12.43 0.36
CA LEU A 78 12.29 -12.97 -0.38
C LEU A 78 12.74 -13.72 -1.66
N LYS A 79 13.66 -13.14 -2.43
CA LYS A 79 14.24 -13.79 -3.63
C LYS A 79 14.99 -15.08 -3.32
N LYS A 80 15.64 -15.18 -2.15
CA LYS A 80 16.28 -16.43 -1.71
C LYS A 80 15.28 -17.58 -1.50
N THR A 81 14.00 -17.28 -1.30
CA THR A 81 12.93 -18.31 -1.23
C THR A 81 12.47 -18.78 -2.63
N GLY A 82 13.04 -18.25 -3.70
CA GLY A 82 12.63 -18.51 -5.08
C GLY A 82 11.54 -17.58 -5.59
N TRP A 83 11.16 -16.55 -4.85
CA TRP A 83 10.12 -15.61 -5.26
C TRP A 83 10.49 -14.87 -6.54
N LYS A 84 9.53 -14.87 -7.48
CA LYS A 84 9.55 -14.09 -8.73
C LYS A 84 8.52 -12.98 -8.70
N TYR A 85 7.27 -13.32 -8.34
CA TYR A 85 6.19 -12.35 -8.12
C TYR A 85 5.09 -12.92 -7.23
N THR A 86 4.23 -12.03 -6.73
CA THR A 86 3.05 -12.36 -5.94
C THR A 86 1.81 -12.23 -6.83
N LYS A 87 1.02 -13.28 -6.91
CA LYS A 87 -0.24 -13.36 -7.65
C LYS A 87 -1.40 -13.11 -6.69
N ILE A 88 -2.28 -12.20 -7.04
CA ILE A 88 -3.56 -12.01 -6.35
C ILE A 88 -4.48 -13.16 -6.77
N ASN A 89 -4.98 -13.93 -5.81
CA ASN A 89 -6.01 -14.93 -6.02
C ASN A 89 -7.40 -14.33 -5.76
N GLN A 90 -7.55 -13.56 -4.68
CA GLN A 90 -8.79 -12.87 -4.33
C GLN A 90 -8.48 -11.68 -3.41
N ILE A 91 -9.21 -10.58 -3.58
CA ILE A 91 -9.29 -9.48 -2.62
C ILE A 91 -10.73 -9.41 -2.13
N LYS A 92 -10.89 -9.16 -0.82
CA LYS A 92 -12.19 -8.99 -0.19
C LYS A 92 -12.14 -7.87 0.83
N VAL A 93 -12.93 -6.83 0.63
CA VAL A 93 -13.14 -5.80 1.64
C VAL A 93 -14.10 -6.37 2.68
N LEU A 94 -13.60 -6.63 3.88
CA LEU A 94 -14.36 -7.24 4.97
C LEU A 94 -15.19 -6.22 5.74
N ALA A 95 -14.66 -5.00 5.87
CA ALA A 95 -15.33 -3.87 6.48
C ALA A 95 -14.75 -2.57 5.93
N GLU A 96 -15.58 -1.56 5.78
CA GLU A 96 -15.19 -0.22 5.34
C GLU A 96 -16.02 0.82 6.09
N GLY A 97 -15.34 1.79 6.70
CA GLY A 97 -15.90 2.99 7.31
C GLY A 97 -15.35 4.23 6.63
N ALA A 98 -15.65 5.41 7.19
CA ALA A 98 -15.22 6.68 6.60
C ALA A 98 -13.68 6.82 6.51
N ASN A 99 -12.96 6.35 7.54
CA ASN A 99 -11.51 6.55 7.68
C ASN A 99 -10.74 5.26 7.98
N SER A 100 -11.37 4.10 7.96
CA SER A 100 -10.72 2.82 8.20
C SER A 100 -11.36 1.71 7.39
N ALA A 101 -10.56 0.75 6.95
CA ALA A 101 -11.03 -0.44 6.27
C ALA A 101 -10.22 -1.67 6.67
N LEU A 102 -10.84 -2.84 6.56
CA LEU A 102 -10.21 -4.14 6.73
C LEU A 102 -10.33 -4.90 5.41
N VAL A 103 -9.20 -5.31 4.86
CA VAL A 103 -9.13 -6.02 3.58
C VAL A 103 -8.41 -7.34 3.75
N GLU A 104 -8.98 -8.41 3.20
CA GLU A 104 -8.38 -9.73 3.05
C GLU A 104 -7.83 -9.89 1.64
N LEU A 105 -6.59 -10.35 1.54
CA LEU A 105 -5.95 -10.76 0.31
C LEU A 105 -5.57 -12.23 0.39
N ASN A 106 -6.13 -13.05 -0.48
CA ASN A 106 -5.64 -14.40 -0.75
C ASN A 106 -4.64 -14.32 -1.90
N PHE A 107 -3.43 -14.83 -1.70
CA PHE A 107 -2.36 -14.70 -2.68
C PHE A 107 -1.53 -15.97 -2.80
N SER A 108 -0.86 -16.09 -3.95
CA SER A 108 0.17 -17.10 -4.19
C SER A 108 1.50 -16.43 -4.48
N ARG A 109 2.61 -17.06 -4.05
CA ARG A 109 3.94 -16.70 -4.50
C ARG A 109 4.37 -17.60 -5.63
N ILE A 110 4.79 -17.03 -6.72
CA ILE A 110 5.20 -17.73 -7.93
C ILE A 110 6.72 -17.69 -8.03
N ASN A 111 7.32 -18.84 -8.33
CA ASN A 111 8.76 -18.97 -8.49
C ASN A 111 9.23 -18.72 -9.94
N ASN A 112 10.54 -18.84 -10.17
CA ASN A 112 11.13 -18.65 -11.49
C ASN A 112 10.66 -19.65 -12.56
N ASP A 113 10.20 -20.83 -12.12
CA ASP A 113 9.61 -21.86 -12.99
C ASP A 113 8.12 -21.63 -13.26
N ASN A 114 7.57 -20.46 -12.85
CA ASN A 114 6.16 -20.10 -12.92
C ASN A 114 5.25 -21.07 -12.13
N LYS A 115 5.79 -21.70 -11.08
CA LYS A 115 5.03 -22.57 -10.19
C LYS A 115 4.65 -21.82 -8.91
N ASP A 116 3.44 -22.11 -8.45
CA ASP A 116 2.97 -21.69 -7.13
C ASP A 116 3.70 -22.53 -6.06
N TYR A 117 4.50 -21.88 -5.21
CA TYR A 117 5.27 -22.55 -4.17
C TYR A 117 4.82 -22.19 -2.76
N PHE A 118 3.99 -21.16 -2.63
CA PHE A 118 3.45 -20.71 -1.36
C PHE A 118 2.08 -20.07 -1.56
N GLN A 119 1.14 -20.40 -0.68
CA GLN A 119 -0.15 -19.72 -0.60
C GLN A 119 -0.31 -19.09 0.77
N GLY A 120 -0.90 -17.91 0.81
CA GLY A 120 -1.09 -17.17 2.04
C GLY A 120 -2.33 -16.31 2.04
N VAL A 121 -2.72 -15.93 3.25
CA VAL A 121 -3.74 -14.92 3.49
C VAL A 121 -3.10 -13.75 4.20
N ALA A 122 -3.37 -12.55 3.72
CA ALA A 122 -2.95 -11.31 4.35
C ALA A 122 -4.18 -10.47 4.71
N TYR A 123 -4.14 -9.89 5.90
CA TYR A 123 -5.13 -8.93 6.38
C TYR A 123 -4.48 -7.55 6.47
N TYR A 124 -5.10 -6.58 5.84
CA TYR A 124 -4.66 -5.20 5.83
C TYR A 124 -5.63 -4.34 6.60
N VAL A 125 -5.15 -3.63 7.61
CA VAL A 125 -5.89 -2.53 8.23
C VAL A 125 -5.47 -1.26 7.53
N LEU A 126 -6.42 -0.58 6.92
CA LEU A 126 -6.20 0.67 6.19
C LEU A 126 -6.68 1.85 7.01
N THR A 127 -6.01 2.98 6.85
CA THR A 127 -6.41 4.28 7.39
C THR A 127 -6.51 5.34 6.28
N LYS A 128 -7.28 6.40 6.53
CA LYS A 128 -7.46 7.53 5.60
C LYS A 128 -7.14 8.87 6.27
N ASP A 129 -6.18 8.87 7.19
CA ASP A 129 -5.84 10.07 7.98
C ASP A 129 -5.32 11.23 7.13
N MET A 130 -4.67 10.94 6.00
CA MET A 130 -4.14 11.93 5.06
C MET A 130 -5.12 12.29 3.93
N GLY A 131 -6.40 11.83 4.00
CA GLY A 131 -7.41 12.04 2.95
C GLY A 131 -7.41 10.98 1.86
N TYR A 132 -6.43 10.08 1.82
CA TYR A 132 -6.32 8.92 0.94
C TYR A 132 -5.99 7.66 1.74
N TRP A 133 -6.28 6.47 1.17
CA TRP A 133 -6.06 5.21 1.86
C TRP A 133 -4.57 4.87 1.95
N GLN A 134 -4.14 4.42 3.14
CA GLN A 134 -2.80 3.90 3.41
C GLN A 134 -2.88 2.63 4.25
N ILE A 135 -1.87 1.79 4.18
CA ILE A 135 -1.76 0.54 4.96
C ILE A 135 -1.14 0.85 6.32
N LEU A 136 -1.93 0.76 7.38
CA LEU A 136 -1.49 0.96 8.76
C LEU A 136 -0.93 -0.33 9.36
N CYS A 137 -1.57 -1.46 9.08
CA CYS A 137 -1.15 -2.77 9.60
C CYS A 137 -1.29 -3.84 8.53
N LEU A 138 -0.34 -4.76 8.50
CA LEU A 138 -0.34 -5.96 7.69
C LEU A 138 -0.15 -7.19 8.57
N SER A 139 -1.06 -8.14 8.50
CA SER A 139 -0.88 -9.47 9.09
C SER A 139 -0.88 -10.54 7.98
N THR A 140 0.19 -11.33 7.90
CA THR A 140 0.31 -12.41 6.90
C THR A 140 0.44 -13.76 7.56
N MET A 141 -0.33 -14.71 7.08
CA MET A 141 -0.31 -16.10 7.51
C MET A 141 -0.13 -17.01 6.31
N GLY A 142 0.73 -18.01 6.45
CA GLY A 142 0.74 -19.15 5.52
C GLY A 142 -0.53 -19.98 5.72
N VAL A 143 -1.13 -20.42 4.64
CA VAL A 143 -2.26 -21.37 4.71
C VAL A 143 -1.70 -22.78 4.85
N VAL A 144 -2.05 -23.46 5.94
CA VAL A 144 -1.78 -24.90 6.11
C VAL A 144 -2.96 -25.66 5.49
N PRO A 145 -2.75 -26.44 4.41
CA PRO A 145 -3.83 -27.20 3.81
C PRO A 145 -4.48 -28.14 4.84
N GLY A 146 -5.81 -28.10 4.95
CA GLY A 146 -6.57 -28.99 5.83
C GLY A 146 -6.84 -28.48 7.25
N VAL A 147 -6.33 -27.32 7.63
CA VAL A 147 -6.75 -26.64 8.88
C VAL A 147 -7.91 -25.71 8.55
N LYS A 148 -9.10 -26.02 9.07
CA LYS A 148 -10.29 -25.17 9.01
C LYS A 148 -10.45 -24.44 10.34
#